data_1d933bd1dc03ccd4811ee58642f0380e
#
_entry.id   1d933bd1dc03ccd4811ee58642f0380e
#
_cell.length_a   1.000
_cell.length_b   1.000
_cell.length_c   1.000
_cell.angle_alpha   90.00
_cell.angle_beta   90.00
_cell.angle_gamma   90.00
#
_symmetry.space_group_name_H-M   'P 1'
#
loop_
_entity.id
_entity.type
_entity.pdbx_description
1 polymer ?
#
loop_
_entity_poly.entity_id
_entity_poly.type
_entity_poly.pdbx_seq_one_letter_code
_entity_poly.pdbx_strand_id
1 'polypeptide(L)'
;ILFSIGMNYNKKIINISAIIVYSGMALFFFIVLLSDVKFTVNAFLSTLSFENFADKNNIVPFITVSGTLFAYFSIVILSFGDFSRYVENENQLKKGNLTLILNLIIFSFFALFIVIGADAFLKQSPENVGKILTNPTDIIGKLNNLLLTNLVLIFIIIASASTNLIANFIPSQYSLINLFPSSLSFKSSGLVIGLIGLLIGVFWLTVLSQIGILSIIDTIGAFFGPIFGIMISDYYLIRKGNLINKDIYSCLLYTSPSPRDNP
;
A
#
# COMPACT_ATOMS: atom_id res chain seq x y z
N ILE A 1 4.80 18.00 -11.73
CA ILE A 1 6.12 18.54 -11.29
C ILE A 1 7.02 17.38 -10.82
N LEU A 2 6.62 16.53 -9.87
CA LEU A 2 7.48 15.47 -9.31
C LEU A 2 8.00 14.47 -10.36
N PHE A 3 7.20 14.06 -11.32
CA PHE A 3 7.63 13.11 -12.37
C PHE A 3 8.62 13.70 -13.39
N SER A 4 8.71 15.03 -13.49
CA SER A 4 9.64 15.71 -14.41
C SER A 4 11.04 15.94 -13.81
N ILE A 5 11.17 15.78 -12.49
CA ILE A 5 12.40 16.12 -11.75
C ILE A 5 13.46 15.01 -11.85
N GLY A 6 13.03 13.78 -12.15
CA GLY A 6 13.90 12.61 -12.25
C GLY A 6 14.07 11.83 -10.94
N MET A 7 14.53 10.58 -11.06
CA MET A 7 14.52 9.60 -9.97
C MET A 7 15.44 9.98 -8.79
N ASN A 8 16.58 10.62 -9.04
CA ASN A 8 17.51 10.99 -7.96
C ASN A 8 16.92 12.02 -6.98
N TYR A 9 16.12 12.96 -7.47
CA TYR A 9 15.39 13.89 -6.62
C TYR A 9 14.22 13.21 -5.91
N ASN A 10 13.52 12.32 -6.62
CA ASN A 10 12.43 11.56 -6.03
C ASN A 10 12.91 10.69 -4.86
N LYS A 11 14.08 10.06 -4.94
CA LYS A 11 14.69 9.32 -3.81
C LYS A 11 14.87 10.19 -2.57
N LYS A 12 15.35 11.44 -2.73
CA LYS A 12 15.51 12.39 -1.61
C LYS A 12 14.17 12.77 -0.99
N ILE A 13 13.18 13.08 -1.84
CA ILE A 13 11.83 13.42 -1.37
C ILE A 13 11.23 12.25 -0.60
N ILE A 14 11.34 11.03 -1.13
CA ILE A 14 10.85 9.81 -0.49
C ILE A 14 11.49 9.60 0.88
N ASN A 15 12.81 9.74 0.99
CA ASN A 15 13.53 9.56 2.27
C ASN A 15 13.11 10.62 3.30
N ILE A 16 12.97 11.88 2.90
CA ILE A 16 12.50 12.96 3.78
C ILE A 16 11.05 12.68 4.20
N SER A 17 10.19 12.29 3.25
CA SER A 17 8.80 11.95 3.54
C SER A 17 8.69 10.79 4.52
N ALA A 18 9.53 9.77 4.40
CA ALA A 18 9.55 8.65 5.34
C ALA A 18 9.84 9.12 6.78
N ILE A 19 10.82 10.00 6.97
CA ILE A 19 11.14 10.57 8.29
C ILE A 19 9.94 11.36 8.83
N ILE A 20 9.31 12.19 7.99
CA ILE A 20 8.12 12.96 8.37
C ILE A 20 6.98 12.04 8.75
N VAL A 21 6.73 10.98 7.96
CA VAL A 21 5.65 10.01 8.20
C VAL A 21 5.83 9.30 9.54
N TYR A 22 7.03 8.76 9.81
CA TYR A 22 7.27 8.07 11.08
C TYR A 22 7.24 9.03 12.27
N SER A 23 7.77 10.24 12.13
CA SER A 23 7.71 11.26 13.19
C SER A 23 6.27 11.66 13.49
N GLY A 24 5.44 11.83 12.48
CA GLY A 24 4.03 12.17 12.65
C GLY A 24 3.23 11.02 13.25
N MET A 25 3.47 9.78 12.84
CA MET A 25 2.84 8.61 13.47
C MET A 25 3.24 8.48 14.94
N ALA A 26 4.52 8.65 15.26
CA ALA A 26 4.99 8.63 16.64
C ALA A 26 4.31 9.74 17.47
N LEU A 27 4.25 10.97 16.94
CA LEU A 27 3.55 12.06 17.58
C LEU A 27 2.10 11.71 17.88
N PHE A 28 1.39 11.20 16.87
CA PHE A 28 -0.02 10.87 17.02
C PHE A 28 -0.24 9.69 17.99
N PHE A 29 0.63 8.69 17.96
CA PHE A 29 0.65 7.60 18.93
C PHE A 29 0.78 8.13 20.37
N PHE A 30 1.71 9.05 20.64
CA PHE A 30 1.87 9.61 21.96
C PHE A 30 0.69 10.47 22.40
N ILE A 31 0.08 11.24 21.47
CA ILE A 31 -1.11 12.03 21.79
C ILE A 31 -2.26 11.10 22.26
N VAL A 32 -2.49 10.02 21.51
CA VAL A 32 -3.53 9.06 21.83
C VAL A 32 -3.21 8.31 23.13
N LEU A 33 -1.97 7.88 23.31
CA LEU A 33 -1.53 7.17 24.51
C LEU A 33 -1.71 8.05 25.77
N LEU A 34 -1.31 9.31 25.69
CA LEU A 34 -1.36 10.23 26.83
C LEU A 34 -2.77 10.73 27.15
N SER A 35 -3.73 10.56 26.25
CA SER A 35 -5.12 10.94 26.50
C SER A 35 -5.79 10.06 27.57
N ASP A 36 -5.59 8.74 27.52
CA ASP A 36 -5.98 7.77 28.55
C ASP A 36 -5.11 6.50 28.44
N VAL A 37 -4.01 6.49 29.19
CA VAL A 37 -3.02 5.39 29.15
C VAL A 37 -3.61 4.05 29.55
N LYS A 38 -4.38 4.03 30.64
CA LYS A 38 -4.93 2.76 31.18
C LYS A 38 -5.92 2.14 30.23
N PHE A 39 -6.86 2.96 29.73
CA PHE A 39 -7.87 2.47 28.78
C PHE A 39 -7.22 1.98 27.48
N THR A 40 -6.35 2.78 26.90
CA THR A 40 -5.71 2.48 25.60
C THR A 40 -4.86 1.22 25.68
N VAL A 41 -4.06 1.05 26.73
CA VAL A 41 -3.23 -0.16 26.90
C VAL A 41 -4.10 -1.38 27.16
N ASN A 42 -5.09 -1.30 28.02
CA ASN A 42 -5.99 -2.43 28.30
C ASN A 42 -6.80 -2.83 27.06
N ALA A 43 -7.34 -1.87 26.32
CA ALA A 43 -8.07 -2.12 25.08
C ALA A 43 -7.18 -2.78 24.01
N PHE A 44 -5.94 -2.33 23.89
CA PHE A 44 -4.97 -2.92 22.98
C PHE A 44 -4.64 -4.38 23.39
N LEU A 45 -4.33 -4.61 24.66
CA LEU A 45 -4.01 -5.96 25.14
C LEU A 45 -5.20 -6.93 25.04
N SER A 46 -6.43 -6.47 25.31
CA SER A 46 -7.62 -7.28 25.13
C SER A 46 -7.89 -7.64 23.68
N THR A 47 -7.60 -6.73 22.74
CA THR A 47 -7.72 -7.01 21.31
C THR A 47 -6.74 -8.07 20.84
N LEU A 48 -5.53 -8.11 21.40
CA LEU A 48 -4.49 -9.11 21.12
C LEU A 48 -4.62 -10.40 21.94
N SER A 49 -5.72 -10.59 22.67
CA SER A 49 -5.89 -11.78 23.49
C SER A 49 -5.95 -13.06 22.63
N PHE A 50 -5.34 -14.14 23.13
CA PHE A 50 -5.32 -15.43 22.44
C PHE A 50 -6.74 -15.99 22.25
N GLU A 51 -7.67 -15.68 23.14
CA GLU A 51 -9.07 -16.07 23.06
C GLU A 51 -9.74 -15.53 21.80
N ASN A 52 -9.45 -14.27 21.43
CA ASN A 52 -9.96 -13.67 20.20
C ASN A 52 -9.41 -14.36 18.95
N PHE A 53 -8.16 -14.79 18.95
CA PHE A 53 -7.56 -15.55 17.85
C PHE A 53 -8.12 -16.97 17.72
N ALA A 54 -8.46 -17.60 18.83
CA ALA A 54 -8.97 -18.97 18.87
C ALA A 54 -10.48 -19.05 18.62
N ASP A 55 -11.21 -17.95 18.65
CA ASP A 55 -12.65 -17.93 18.41
C ASP A 55 -12.95 -18.24 16.94
N LYS A 56 -13.75 -19.31 16.73
CA LYS A 56 -14.19 -19.75 15.41
C LYS A 56 -14.96 -18.67 14.64
N ASN A 57 -15.64 -17.78 15.34
CA ASN A 57 -16.37 -16.66 14.73
C ASN A 57 -15.44 -15.64 14.05
N ASN A 58 -14.18 -15.59 14.46
CA ASN A 58 -13.17 -14.68 13.90
C ASN A 58 -12.42 -15.25 12.69
N ILE A 59 -12.60 -16.54 12.38
CA ILE A 59 -11.89 -17.18 11.25
C ILE A 59 -12.31 -16.55 9.90
N VAL A 60 -13.60 -16.38 9.66
CA VAL A 60 -14.10 -15.83 8.41
C VAL A 60 -13.67 -14.37 8.25
N PRO A 61 -13.85 -13.46 9.22
CA PRO A 61 -13.30 -12.12 9.17
C PRO A 61 -11.78 -12.08 8.94
N PHE A 62 -11.03 -12.96 9.60
CA PHE A 62 -9.58 -13.05 9.42
C PHE A 62 -9.17 -13.42 7.99
N ILE A 63 -9.82 -14.43 7.40
CA ILE A 63 -9.57 -14.85 6.01
C ILE A 63 -9.95 -13.73 5.05
N THR A 64 -11.09 -13.06 5.27
CA THR A 64 -11.55 -11.95 4.43
C THR A 64 -10.54 -10.79 4.46
N VAL A 65 -10.15 -10.33 5.63
CA VAL A 65 -9.17 -9.24 5.77
C VAL A 65 -7.82 -9.62 5.17
N SER A 66 -7.37 -10.86 5.39
CA SER A 66 -6.12 -11.36 4.79
C SER A 66 -6.19 -11.38 3.26
N GLY A 67 -7.32 -11.80 2.70
CA GLY A 67 -7.58 -11.78 1.26
C GLY A 67 -7.57 -10.36 0.69
N THR A 68 -8.25 -9.42 1.34
CA THR A 68 -8.27 -8.01 0.95
C THR A 68 -6.88 -7.38 1.02
N LEU A 69 -6.08 -7.67 2.05
CA LEU A 69 -4.69 -7.21 2.14
C LEU A 69 -3.83 -7.79 1.00
N PHE A 70 -3.98 -9.07 0.69
CA PHE A 70 -3.30 -9.67 -0.45
C PHE A 70 -3.70 -9.00 -1.77
N ALA A 71 -5.00 -8.77 -1.98
CA ALA A 71 -5.51 -8.07 -3.15
C ALA A 71 -4.95 -6.65 -3.26
N TYR A 72 -4.90 -5.92 -2.16
CA TYR A 72 -4.35 -4.56 -2.09
C TYR A 72 -2.86 -4.51 -2.49
N PHE A 73 -2.06 -5.47 -2.03
CA PHE A 73 -0.64 -5.52 -2.34
C PHE A 73 -0.30 -6.25 -3.65
N SER A 74 -1.26 -6.89 -4.32
CA SER A 74 -1.03 -7.67 -5.54
C SER A 74 -0.38 -6.87 -6.66
N ILE A 75 -0.75 -5.60 -6.83
CA ILE A 75 -0.16 -4.69 -7.83
C ILE A 75 1.33 -4.47 -7.55
N VAL A 76 1.70 -4.26 -6.27
CA VAL A 76 3.11 -4.08 -5.88
C VAL A 76 3.90 -5.36 -6.12
N ILE A 77 3.32 -6.52 -5.85
CA ILE A 77 3.94 -7.83 -6.08
C ILE A 77 4.19 -8.04 -7.58
N LEU A 78 3.20 -7.81 -8.42
CA LEU A 78 3.31 -7.97 -9.89
C LEU A 78 4.28 -6.97 -10.51
N SER A 79 4.34 -5.74 -9.98
CA SER A 79 5.23 -4.67 -10.43
C SER A 79 6.57 -4.65 -9.69
N PHE A 80 6.93 -5.71 -8.97
CA PHE A 80 8.14 -5.72 -8.14
C PHE A 80 9.42 -5.45 -8.93
N GLY A 81 9.48 -5.85 -10.20
CA GLY A 81 10.56 -5.54 -11.11
C GLY A 81 10.81 -4.03 -11.28
N ASP A 82 9.77 -3.21 -11.22
CA ASP A 82 9.87 -1.76 -11.36
C ASP A 82 10.56 -1.10 -10.15
N PHE A 83 10.48 -1.72 -8.99
CA PHE A 83 11.18 -1.28 -7.78
C PHE A 83 12.59 -1.86 -7.70
N SER A 84 12.75 -3.16 -8.00
CA SER A 84 14.02 -3.88 -7.86
C SER A 84 15.11 -3.38 -8.82
N ARG A 85 14.72 -2.80 -9.97
CA ARG A 85 15.69 -2.23 -10.94
C ARG A 85 16.54 -1.08 -10.38
N TYR A 86 16.12 -0.46 -9.28
CA TYR A 86 16.87 0.61 -8.62
C TYR A 86 17.82 0.12 -7.52
N VAL A 87 17.89 -1.18 -7.29
CA VAL A 87 18.74 -1.80 -6.29
C VAL A 87 20.03 -2.29 -6.94
N GLU A 88 21.17 -2.02 -6.31
CA GLU A 88 22.48 -2.28 -6.92
C GLU A 88 22.83 -3.79 -6.99
N ASN A 89 22.39 -4.56 -6.02
CA ASN A 89 22.69 -5.99 -5.93
C ASN A 89 21.65 -6.77 -5.13
N GLU A 90 21.69 -8.10 -5.27
CA GLU A 90 20.75 -9.02 -4.64
C GLU A 90 20.77 -8.97 -3.10
N ASN A 91 21.93 -8.73 -2.50
CA ASN A 91 22.04 -8.65 -1.04
C ASN A 91 21.32 -7.40 -0.49
N GLN A 92 21.44 -6.27 -1.18
CA GLN A 92 20.68 -5.07 -0.83
C GLN A 92 19.18 -5.30 -1.04
N LEU A 93 18.78 -6.01 -2.08
CA LEU A 93 17.37 -6.36 -2.31
C LEU A 93 16.82 -7.22 -1.18
N LYS A 94 17.52 -8.26 -0.75
CA LYS A 94 17.13 -9.11 0.39
C LYS A 94 17.00 -8.31 1.69
N LYS A 95 17.97 -7.43 1.98
CA LYS A 95 17.91 -6.55 3.15
C LYS A 95 16.74 -5.56 3.06
N GLY A 96 16.50 -5.01 1.88
CA GLY A 96 15.37 -4.11 1.61
C GLY A 96 14.02 -4.80 1.87
N ASN A 97 13.84 -6.02 1.37
CA ASN A 97 12.64 -6.80 1.59
C ASN A 97 12.42 -7.14 3.07
N LEU A 98 13.47 -7.54 3.79
CA LEU A 98 13.38 -7.77 5.23
C LEU A 98 12.98 -6.48 5.98
N THR A 99 13.61 -5.37 5.62
CA THR A 99 13.28 -4.06 6.19
C THR A 99 11.83 -3.66 5.89
N LEU A 100 11.32 -3.95 4.68
CA LEU A 100 9.92 -3.71 4.32
C LEU A 100 8.97 -4.48 5.25
N ILE A 101 9.23 -5.77 5.50
CA ILE A 101 8.42 -6.60 6.41
C ILE A 101 8.44 -5.99 7.81
N LEU A 102 9.62 -5.65 8.34
CA LEU A 102 9.75 -5.03 9.66
C LEU A 102 9.00 -3.69 9.74
N ASN A 103 9.12 -2.86 8.71
CA ASN A 103 8.40 -1.59 8.64
C ASN A 103 6.87 -1.79 8.60
N LEU A 104 6.37 -2.79 7.87
CA LEU A 104 4.94 -3.11 7.85
C LEU A 104 4.44 -3.55 9.22
N ILE A 105 5.21 -4.35 9.95
CA ILE A 105 4.86 -4.77 11.33
C ILE A 105 4.81 -3.54 12.26
N ILE A 106 5.83 -2.69 12.22
CA ILE A 106 5.90 -1.47 13.05
C ILE A 106 4.75 -0.51 12.69
N PHE A 107 4.51 -0.32 11.40
CA PHE A 107 3.42 0.53 10.92
C PHE A 107 2.06 0.00 11.38
N SER A 108 1.82 -1.30 11.25
CA SER A 108 0.57 -1.93 11.68
C SER A 108 0.37 -1.80 13.19
N PHE A 109 1.44 -1.95 13.98
CA PHE A 109 1.39 -1.73 15.42
C PHE A 109 0.95 -0.31 15.76
N PHE A 110 1.59 0.70 15.17
CA PHE A 110 1.19 2.10 15.39
C PHE A 110 -0.23 2.38 14.93
N ALA A 111 -0.61 1.88 13.75
CA ALA A 111 -1.94 2.09 13.20
C ALA A 111 -3.03 1.49 14.09
N LEU A 112 -2.88 0.23 14.53
CA LEU A 112 -3.81 -0.42 15.44
C LEU A 112 -3.91 0.31 16.77
N PHE A 113 -2.78 0.70 17.34
CA PHE A 113 -2.75 1.41 18.61
C PHE A 113 -3.44 2.77 18.52
N ILE A 114 -3.21 3.50 17.44
CA ILE A 114 -3.86 4.79 17.19
C ILE A 114 -5.38 4.61 17.02
N VAL A 115 -5.82 3.61 16.25
CA VAL A 115 -7.26 3.36 16.03
C VAL A 115 -7.96 2.98 17.32
N ILE A 116 -7.40 2.06 18.10
CA ILE A 116 -7.96 1.61 19.38
C ILE A 116 -7.99 2.77 20.40
N GLY A 117 -6.89 3.51 20.49
CA GLY A 117 -6.81 4.64 21.41
C GLY A 117 -7.67 5.83 20.99
N ALA A 118 -7.87 6.04 19.69
CA ALA A 118 -8.78 7.05 19.19
C ALA A 118 -10.24 6.77 19.57
N ASP A 119 -10.64 5.49 19.60
CA ASP A 119 -11.96 5.10 20.10
C ASP A 119 -12.17 5.51 21.57
N ALA A 120 -11.14 5.35 22.40
CA ALA A 120 -11.15 5.83 23.79
C ALA A 120 -11.35 7.35 23.88
N PHE A 121 -10.61 8.08 23.06
CA PHE A 121 -10.66 9.54 23.02
C PHE A 121 -12.00 10.07 22.53
N LEU A 122 -12.64 9.36 21.59
CA LEU A 122 -13.89 9.78 20.95
C LEU A 122 -15.16 9.31 21.67
N LYS A 123 -15.09 8.25 22.48
CA LYS A 123 -16.21 7.82 23.36
C LYS A 123 -16.64 8.87 24.37
N GLN A 124 -15.80 9.87 24.61
CA GLN A 124 -16.14 11.03 25.43
C GLN A 124 -17.13 12.01 24.75
N SER A 125 -17.43 11.82 23.45
CA SER A 125 -18.37 12.63 22.70
C SER A 125 -19.67 11.87 22.46
N PRO A 126 -20.86 12.34 22.95
CA PRO A 126 -22.13 11.62 22.81
C PRO A 126 -22.53 11.25 21.38
N GLU A 127 -22.04 11.99 20.38
CA GLU A 127 -22.35 11.79 18.97
C GLU A 127 -21.63 10.60 18.31
N ASN A 128 -20.63 10.00 18.98
CA ASN A 128 -19.75 8.99 18.40
C ASN A 128 -19.83 7.61 19.07
N VAL A 129 -20.79 7.42 19.93
CA VAL A 129 -21.01 6.13 20.60
C VAL A 129 -21.33 5.06 19.56
N GLY A 130 -20.42 4.10 19.40
CA GLY A 130 -20.58 2.94 18.52
C GLY A 130 -19.94 3.03 17.13
N LYS A 131 -19.21 4.11 16.78
CA LYS A 131 -18.46 4.20 15.53
C LYS A 131 -16.97 4.05 15.80
N ILE A 132 -16.36 2.98 15.30
CA ILE A 132 -14.91 2.85 15.25
C ILE A 132 -14.41 3.71 14.09
N LEU A 133 -13.67 4.77 14.39
CA LEU A 133 -13.08 5.63 13.37
C LEU A 133 -11.75 5.04 12.90
N THR A 134 -11.76 4.42 11.75
CA THR A 134 -10.57 3.83 11.13
C THR A 134 -9.82 4.80 10.23
N ASN A 135 -10.48 5.89 9.81
CA ASN A 135 -9.86 6.88 8.94
C ASN A 135 -9.19 7.98 9.78
N PRO A 136 -7.86 8.20 9.64
CA PRO A 136 -7.15 9.24 10.38
C PRO A 136 -7.76 10.65 10.22
N THR A 137 -8.34 10.97 9.07
CA THR A 137 -8.97 12.29 8.84
C THR A 137 -10.19 12.52 9.71
N ASP A 138 -10.95 11.46 9.98
CA ASP A 138 -12.16 11.55 10.83
C ASP A 138 -11.79 11.73 12.30
N ILE A 139 -10.68 11.09 12.71
CA ILE A 139 -10.13 11.25 14.08
C ILE A 139 -9.65 12.69 14.29
N ILE A 140 -8.93 13.23 13.30
CA ILE A 140 -8.32 14.56 13.37
C ILE A 140 -9.35 15.66 13.34
N GLY A 141 -10.42 15.52 12.55
CA GLY A 141 -11.52 16.45 12.50
C GLY A 141 -12.23 16.68 13.85
N LYS A 142 -12.00 15.79 14.81
CA LYS A 142 -12.56 15.86 16.18
C LYS A 142 -11.59 16.45 17.21
N LEU A 143 -10.36 16.77 16.82
CA LEU A 143 -9.39 17.44 17.69
C LEU A 143 -9.77 18.92 17.80
N ASN A 144 -10.14 19.38 18.99
CA ASN A 144 -10.46 20.78 19.26
C ASN A 144 -9.20 21.69 19.31
N ASN A 145 -8.21 21.41 18.46
CA ASN A 145 -6.97 22.16 18.38
C ASN A 145 -6.57 22.40 16.94
N LEU A 146 -6.80 23.61 16.43
CA LEU A 146 -6.56 24.00 15.05
C LEU A 146 -5.11 23.80 14.61
N LEU A 147 -4.13 24.09 15.46
CA LEU A 147 -2.71 23.93 15.14
C LEU A 147 -2.36 22.46 14.97
N LEU A 148 -2.80 21.61 15.88
CA LEU A 148 -2.58 20.18 15.83
C LEU A 148 -3.26 19.56 14.61
N THR A 149 -4.51 19.95 14.34
CA THR A 149 -5.27 19.52 13.16
C THR A 149 -4.51 19.85 11.87
N ASN A 150 -4.03 21.08 11.71
CA ASN A 150 -3.28 21.49 10.52
C ASN A 150 -1.96 20.74 10.37
N LEU A 151 -1.20 20.53 11.45
CA LEU A 151 0.04 19.77 11.42
C LEU A 151 -0.20 18.32 10.95
N VAL A 152 -1.23 17.67 11.47
CA VAL A 152 -1.54 16.28 11.11
C VAL A 152 -2.08 16.19 9.69
N LEU A 153 -2.86 17.16 9.22
CA LEU A 153 -3.32 17.21 7.82
C LEU A 153 -2.15 17.37 6.85
N ILE A 154 -1.19 18.24 7.13
CA ILE A 154 0.05 18.38 6.32
C ILE A 154 0.81 17.06 6.28
N PHE A 155 0.95 16.40 7.41
CA PHE A 155 1.56 15.09 7.52
C PHE A 155 0.86 14.03 6.66
N ILE A 156 -0.47 13.95 6.68
CA ILE A 156 -1.25 13.02 5.86
C ILE A 156 -1.07 13.31 4.37
N ILE A 157 -1.06 14.58 3.98
CA ILE A 157 -0.84 14.98 2.57
C ILE A 157 0.53 14.51 2.10
N ILE A 158 1.59 14.71 2.89
CA ILE A 158 2.95 14.27 2.55
C ILE A 158 3.03 12.74 2.48
N ALA A 159 2.44 12.04 3.44
CA ALA A 159 2.39 10.58 3.47
C ALA A 159 1.68 10.02 2.23
N SER A 160 0.49 10.51 1.95
CA SER A 160 -0.30 10.08 0.78
C SER A 160 0.41 10.39 -0.54
N ALA A 161 0.96 11.58 -0.70
CA ALA A 161 1.65 11.98 -1.92
C ALA A 161 2.91 11.13 -2.16
N SER A 162 3.73 10.88 -1.15
CA SER A 162 4.95 10.07 -1.28
C SER A 162 4.64 8.61 -1.59
N THR A 163 3.66 8.02 -0.93
CA THR A 163 3.25 6.62 -1.16
C THR A 163 2.66 6.46 -2.56
N ASN A 164 1.77 7.35 -2.98
CA ASN A 164 1.18 7.30 -4.31
C ASN A 164 2.22 7.49 -5.43
N LEU A 165 3.21 8.34 -5.22
CA LEU A 165 4.29 8.52 -6.19
C LEU A 165 5.03 7.21 -6.45
N ILE A 166 5.39 6.49 -5.39
CA ILE A 166 6.19 5.26 -5.51
C ILE A 166 5.32 4.09 -5.94
N ALA A 167 4.25 3.83 -5.22
CA ALA A 167 3.49 2.59 -5.36
C ALA A 167 2.55 2.58 -6.56
N ASN A 168 2.04 3.74 -6.95
CA ASN A 168 1.01 3.83 -7.99
C ASN A 168 1.49 4.53 -9.25
N PHE A 169 2.14 5.69 -9.11
CA PHE A 169 2.46 6.53 -10.25
C PHE A 169 3.63 5.97 -11.10
N ILE A 170 4.74 5.62 -10.46
CA ILE A 170 5.93 5.12 -11.15
C ILE A 170 5.69 3.78 -11.87
N PRO A 171 5.10 2.74 -11.24
CA PRO A 171 4.80 1.49 -11.93
C PRO A 171 3.84 1.69 -13.11
N SER A 172 2.83 2.55 -12.95
CA SER A 172 1.89 2.86 -14.03
C SER A 172 2.57 3.55 -15.21
N GLN A 173 3.55 4.44 -14.98
CA GLN A 173 4.35 5.04 -16.04
C GLN A 173 5.12 3.97 -16.83
N TYR A 174 5.79 3.05 -16.14
CA TYR A 174 6.55 1.98 -16.81
C TYR A 174 5.61 1.05 -17.57
N SER A 175 4.48 0.67 -16.99
CA SER A 175 3.49 -0.16 -17.68
C SER A 175 2.99 0.51 -18.96
N LEU A 176 2.70 1.80 -18.91
CA LEU A 176 2.22 2.53 -20.09
C LEU A 176 3.29 2.68 -21.17
N ILE A 177 4.55 2.92 -20.80
CA ILE A 177 5.66 2.95 -21.75
C ILE A 177 5.87 1.58 -22.38
N ASN A 178 5.79 0.50 -21.61
CA ASN A 178 5.95 -0.85 -22.12
C ASN A 178 4.82 -1.24 -23.10
N LEU A 179 3.63 -0.70 -22.93
CA LEU A 179 2.52 -0.89 -23.88
C LEU A 179 2.71 -0.11 -25.18
N PHE A 180 3.29 1.09 -25.11
CA PHE A 180 3.45 1.99 -26.26
C PHE A 180 4.89 2.54 -26.38
N PRO A 181 5.89 1.67 -26.58
CA PRO A 181 7.30 2.06 -26.47
C PRO A 181 7.76 3.02 -27.58
N SER A 182 7.13 2.98 -28.74
CA SER A 182 7.45 3.88 -29.87
C SER A 182 6.77 5.24 -29.78
N SER A 183 5.70 5.37 -29.01
CA SER A 183 4.83 6.57 -29.00
C SER A 183 4.98 7.40 -27.73
N LEU A 184 5.38 6.80 -26.61
CA LEU A 184 5.42 7.46 -25.33
C LEU A 184 6.84 7.54 -24.75
N SER A 185 7.20 8.76 -24.36
CA SER A 185 8.38 9.01 -23.53
C SER A 185 8.02 8.92 -22.04
N PHE A 186 9.03 8.87 -21.18
CA PHE A 186 8.81 8.87 -19.73
C PHE A 186 7.99 10.09 -19.26
N LYS A 187 8.25 11.27 -19.84
CA LYS A 187 7.51 12.48 -19.49
C LYS A 187 6.06 12.47 -19.98
N SER A 188 5.83 12.04 -21.22
CA SER A 188 4.46 12.01 -21.79
C SER A 188 3.61 10.94 -21.10
N SER A 189 4.17 9.78 -20.76
CA SER A 189 3.45 8.75 -19.98
C SER A 189 3.05 9.26 -18.61
N GLY A 190 3.95 10.01 -17.93
CA GLY A 190 3.65 10.63 -16.66
C GLY A 190 2.52 11.64 -16.72
N LEU A 191 2.45 12.42 -17.81
CA LEU A 191 1.35 13.37 -18.02
C LEU A 191 0.03 12.63 -18.23
N VAL A 192 0.02 11.57 -19.04
CA VAL A 192 -1.18 10.75 -19.28
C VAL A 192 -1.66 10.12 -17.98
N ILE A 193 -0.77 9.49 -17.21
CA ILE A 193 -1.12 8.87 -15.91
C ILE A 193 -1.61 9.94 -14.92
N GLY A 194 -0.99 11.13 -14.91
CA GLY A 194 -1.43 12.25 -14.07
C GLY A 194 -2.83 12.73 -14.42
N LEU A 195 -3.16 12.83 -15.70
CA LEU A 195 -4.51 13.21 -16.16
C LEU A 195 -5.55 12.15 -15.80
N ILE A 196 -5.25 10.85 -16.02
CA ILE A 196 -6.14 9.75 -15.64
C ILE A 196 -6.36 9.76 -14.13
N GLY A 197 -5.28 9.90 -13.36
CA GLY A 197 -5.35 9.96 -11.89
C GLY A 197 -6.19 11.15 -11.40
N LEU A 198 -6.08 12.30 -12.05
CA LEU A 198 -6.91 13.49 -11.74
C LEU A 198 -8.39 13.19 -11.99
N LEU A 199 -8.72 12.61 -13.15
CA LEU A 199 -10.10 12.25 -13.48
C LEU A 199 -10.67 11.25 -12.48
N ILE A 200 -9.93 10.18 -12.16
CA ILE A 200 -10.34 9.20 -11.15
C ILE A 200 -10.53 9.88 -9.79
N GLY A 201 -9.63 10.77 -9.39
CA GLY A 201 -9.72 11.49 -8.12
C GLY A 201 -10.95 12.40 -8.03
N VAL A 202 -11.30 13.09 -9.11
CA VAL A 202 -12.53 13.92 -9.17
C VAL A 202 -13.79 13.07 -9.07
N PHE A 203 -13.84 11.94 -9.78
CA PHE A 203 -14.99 11.03 -9.75
C PHE A 203 -15.04 10.12 -8.51
N TRP A 204 -13.98 10.10 -7.71
CA TRP A 204 -13.89 9.27 -6.53
C TRP A 204 -15.04 9.51 -5.54
N LEU A 205 -15.27 10.76 -5.17
CA LEU A 205 -16.28 11.11 -4.17
C LEU A 205 -17.71 10.87 -4.66
N THR A 206 -17.96 11.06 -5.94
CA THR A 206 -19.33 11.01 -6.50
C THR A 206 -19.77 9.62 -6.92
N VAL A 207 -18.84 8.76 -7.35
CA VAL A 207 -19.19 7.46 -7.92
C VAL A 207 -18.49 6.32 -7.18
N LEU A 208 -17.16 6.33 -7.11
CA LEU A 208 -16.38 5.19 -6.62
C LEU A 208 -16.56 4.95 -5.12
N SER A 209 -16.73 6.01 -4.32
CA SER A 209 -16.95 5.87 -2.88
C SER A 209 -18.28 5.20 -2.54
N GLN A 210 -19.27 5.30 -3.41
CA GLN A 210 -20.59 4.68 -3.21
C GLN A 210 -20.56 3.16 -3.45
N ILE A 211 -19.68 2.68 -4.32
CA ILE A 211 -19.51 1.24 -4.60
C ILE A 211 -18.81 0.54 -3.43
N GLY A 212 -18.00 1.27 -2.67
CA GLY A 212 -17.17 0.74 -1.59
C GLY A 212 -15.76 0.35 -2.07
N ILE A 213 -14.76 0.96 -1.43
CA ILE A 213 -13.35 0.79 -1.82
C ILE A 213 -12.88 -0.65 -1.70
N LEU A 214 -13.31 -1.38 -0.67
CA LEU A 214 -12.90 -2.77 -0.44
C LEU A 214 -13.41 -3.68 -1.56
N SER A 215 -14.66 -3.52 -1.99
CA SER A 215 -15.22 -4.31 -3.08
C SER A 215 -14.50 -4.09 -4.41
N ILE A 216 -14.06 -2.86 -4.68
CA ILE A 216 -13.27 -2.54 -5.88
C ILE A 216 -11.90 -3.23 -5.80
N ILE A 217 -11.21 -3.12 -4.65
CA ILE A 217 -9.90 -3.73 -4.43
C ILE A 217 -9.98 -5.26 -4.55
N ASP A 218 -10.95 -5.88 -3.91
CA ASP A 218 -11.15 -7.33 -3.95
C ASP A 218 -11.43 -7.83 -5.37
N THR A 219 -12.24 -7.09 -6.13
CA THR A 219 -12.54 -7.43 -7.53
C THR A 219 -11.28 -7.34 -8.40
N ILE A 220 -10.51 -6.28 -8.29
CA ILE A 220 -9.24 -6.13 -9.03
C ILE A 220 -8.24 -7.20 -8.60
N GLY A 221 -8.11 -7.46 -7.30
CA GLY A 221 -7.24 -8.47 -6.74
C GLY A 221 -7.56 -9.89 -7.23
N ALA A 222 -8.83 -10.18 -7.45
CA ALA A 222 -9.28 -11.46 -8.00
C ALA A 222 -8.72 -11.73 -9.41
N PHE A 223 -8.47 -10.69 -10.21
CA PHE A 223 -7.81 -10.84 -11.52
C PHE A 223 -6.29 -11.01 -11.40
N PHE A 224 -5.65 -10.39 -10.41
CA PHE A 224 -4.21 -10.47 -10.26
C PHE A 224 -3.72 -11.76 -9.59
N GLY A 225 -4.53 -12.41 -8.79
CA GLY A 225 -4.19 -13.68 -8.15
C GLY A 225 -3.76 -14.77 -9.13
N PRO A 226 -4.55 -15.10 -10.15
CA PRO A 226 -4.19 -16.07 -11.19
C PRO A 226 -2.90 -15.70 -11.94
N ILE A 227 -2.69 -14.42 -12.27
CA ILE A 227 -1.49 -13.95 -12.95
C ILE A 227 -0.27 -14.23 -12.09
N PHE A 228 -0.33 -13.91 -10.80
CA PHE A 228 0.75 -14.20 -9.84
C PHE A 228 1.01 -15.71 -9.71
N GLY A 229 -0.06 -16.51 -9.66
CA GLY A 229 0.04 -17.96 -9.64
C GLY A 229 0.77 -18.53 -10.86
N ILE A 230 0.46 -18.00 -12.05
CA ILE A 230 1.14 -18.38 -13.31
C ILE A 230 2.62 -18.01 -13.24
N MET A 231 2.96 -16.79 -12.80
CA MET A 231 4.35 -16.32 -12.69
C MET A 231 5.17 -17.21 -11.76
N ILE A 232 4.65 -17.57 -10.59
CA ILE A 232 5.32 -18.46 -9.64
C ILE A 232 5.49 -19.86 -10.24
N SER A 233 4.44 -20.40 -10.83
CA SER A 233 4.47 -21.75 -11.41
C SER A 233 5.45 -21.83 -12.57
N ASP A 234 5.44 -20.84 -13.46
CA ASP A 234 6.42 -20.78 -14.57
C ASP A 234 7.84 -20.72 -14.04
N TYR A 235 8.13 -19.81 -13.10
CA TYR A 235 9.47 -19.60 -12.60
C TYR A 235 10.02 -20.80 -11.81
N TYR A 236 9.25 -21.29 -10.83
CA TYR A 236 9.74 -22.35 -9.94
C TYR A 236 9.51 -23.76 -10.44
N LEU A 237 8.35 -24.05 -11.05
CA LEU A 237 7.99 -25.41 -11.44
C LEU A 237 8.49 -25.75 -12.85
N ILE A 238 8.29 -24.83 -13.81
CA ILE A 238 8.65 -25.09 -15.21
C ILE A 238 10.12 -24.77 -15.46
N ARG A 239 10.55 -23.55 -15.13
CA ARG A 239 11.92 -23.06 -15.43
C ARG A 239 12.93 -23.37 -14.33
N LYS A 240 12.51 -23.91 -13.19
CA LYS A 240 13.37 -24.28 -12.04
C LYS A 240 14.33 -23.16 -11.61
N GLY A 241 13.86 -21.92 -11.64
CA GLY A 241 14.64 -20.72 -11.30
C GLY A 241 15.57 -20.18 -12.40
N ASN A 242 15.60 -20.79 -13.59
CA ASN A 242 16.43 -20.36 -14.69
C ASN A 242 15.64 -19.52 -15.70
N LEU A 243 15.97 -18.23 -15.79
CA LEU A 243 15.41 -17.33 -16.79
C LEU A 243 16.41 -17.11 -17.91
N ILE A 244 15.98 -17.34 -19.15
CA ILE A 244 16.80 -17.06 -20.33
C ILE A 244 16.49 -15.62 -20.75
N ASN A 245 17.45 -14.72 -20.56
CA ASN A 245 17.27 -13.29 -20.84
C ASN A 245 16.78 -13.01 -22.27
N LYS A 246 17.19 -13.82 -23.23
CA LYS A 246 16.77 -13.67 -24.64
C LYS A 246 15.27 -13.90 -24.82
N ASP A 247 14.68 -14.81 -24.05
CA ASP A 247 13.27 -15.18 -24.15
C ASP A 247 12.35 -14.12 -23.52
N ILE A 248 12.85 -13.40 -22.50
CA ILE A 248 12.12 -12.34 -21.82
C ILE A 248 11.78 -11.17 -22.77
N TYR A 249 12.67 -10.89 -23.72
CA TYR A 249 12.53 -9.78 -24.66
C TYR A 249 11.96 -10.18 -26.03
N SER A 250 11.62 -11.46 -26.21
CA SER A 250 11.08 -11.98 -27.46
C SER A 250 9.57 -12.15 -27.36
N CYS A 251 8.82 -11.34 -28.10
CA CYS A 251 7.36 -11.38 -28.11
C CYS A 251 6.75 -12.73 -28.58
N LEU A 252 7.56 -13.60 -29.20
CA LEU A 252 7.10 -14.86 -29.77
C LEU A 252 7.37 -16.08 -28.87
N LEU A 253 8.26 -15.97 -27.90
CA LEU A 253 8.75 -17.11 -27.12
C LEU A 253 8.33 -17.08 -25.64
N TYR A 254 7.70 -16.01 -25.18
CA TYR A 254 7.22 -15.90 -23.81
C TYR A 254 5.78 -16.39 -23.62
N THR A 255 5.24 -17.00 -24.62
CA THR A 255 4.07 -17.87 -24.42
C THR A 255 4.59 -19.13 -23.73
N SER A 256 3.93 -19.53 -22.66
CA SER A 256 4.13 -20.81 -21.96
C SER A 256 4.53 -21.88 -22.98
N PRO A 257 5.68 -22.57 -22.81
CA PRO A 257 6.09 -23.56 -23.77
C PRO A 257 4.95 -24.55 -23.96
N SER A 258 4.43 -24.60 -25.16
CA SER A 258 3.47 -25.63 -25.53
C SER A 258 4.12 -26.99 -25.25
N PRO A 259 3.38 -28.01 -24.75
CA PRO A 259 3.91 -29.36 -24.63
C PRO A 259 4.51 -29.91 -25.93
N ARG A 260 4.30 -29.23 -27.06
CA ARG A 260 4.87 -29.56 -28.38
C ARG A 260 6.26 -28.97 -28.61
N ASP A 261 6.74 -28.06 -27.76
CA ASP A 261 8.02 -27.35 -27.97
C ASP A 261 9.18 -27.96 -27.16
N ASN A 262 8.96 -29.09 -26.47
CA ASN A 262 10.02 -29.91 -25.91
C ASN A 262 10.46 -30.94 -26.95
N PRO A 263 11.74 -30.92 -27.42
CA PRO A 263 12.29 -31.97 -28.26
C PRO A 263 12.39 -33.29 -27.51
#